data_dcef22e6a8ac2deb2025027cc388ffbd
#
_entry.id   dcef22e6a8ac2deb2025027cc388ffbd
#
_cell.length_a   1.000
_cell.length_b   1.000
_cell.length_c   1.000
_cell.angle_alpha   90.00
_cell.angle_beta   90.00
_cell.angle_gamma   90.00
#
_symmetry.space_group_name_H-M   'P 1'
#
loop_
_entity.id
_entity.type
_entity.pdbx_description
1 polymer ?
#
loop_
_entity_poly.entity_id
_entity_poly.type
_entity_poly.pdbx_seq_one_letter_code
_entity_poly.pdbx_strand_id
1 'polypeptide(L)'
;MKKEDCYDLNCIDHKTKFITAHLLVEKRTKYKCYEFLKQVKDTCLNQILTKYYIKKFRGVDKRIVFVCDKFENYRNAFNKLFYRIAVLQFGVPIKCRKYGLEHNNNPIERYNGKLKDRIKILRGGFGSFEGAEAFMNLRRVIHNFVNPHQQLKGKTPAETAGIKLDLGRMKLYGLIKYCAKNSGDD
;
A
#
# COMPACT_ATOMS: atom_id res chain seq x y z
N MET A 1 26.21 -16.52 4.23
CA MET A 1 24.73 -16.70 4.13
C MET A 1 24.31 -16.34 2.72
N LYS A 2 23.58 -17.20 2.02
CA LYS A 2 22.94 -16.84 0.75
C LYS A 2 21.94 -15.71 1.03
N LYS A 3 22.02 -14.60 0.30
CA LYS A 3 20.96 -13.58 0.30
C LYS A 3 19.69 -14.26 -0.19
N GLU A 4 18.74 -14.50 0.71
CA GLU A 4 17.41 -14.91 0.30
C GLU A 4 16.69 -13.65 -0.19
N ASP A 5 16.21 -13.70 -1.43
CA ASP A 5 15.45 -12.60 -2.02
C ASP A 5 14.07 -12.56 -1.36
N CYS A 6 13.79 -11.48 -0.61
CA CYS A 6 12.47 -11.22 -0.06
C CYS A 6 11.68 -10.26 -0.97
N TYR A 7 10.37 -10.42 -0.99
CA TYR A 7 9.46 -9.60 -1.77
C TYR A 7 8.61 -8.73 -0.84
N ASP A 8 8.61 -7.44 -1.11
CA ASP A 8 7.81 -6.47 -0.38
C ASP A 8 6.53 -6.17 -1.17
N LEU A 9 5.39 -6.68 -0.69
CA LEU A 9 4.08 -6.48 -1.28
C LEU A 9 3.44 -5.24 -0.67
N ASN A 10 3.12 -4.25 -1.48
CA ASN A 10 2.52 -2.99 -1.04
C ASN A 10 1.28 -2.65 -1.85
N CYS A 11 0.24 -2.13 -1.20
CA CYS A 11 -0.91 -1.51 -1.85
C CYS A 11 -0.95 -0.02 -1.49
N ILE A 12 -0.98 0.85 -2.50
CA ILE A 12 -1.00 2.31 -2.33
C ILE A 12 -2.24 2.90 -3.01
N ASP A 13 -2.95 3.76 -2.32
CA ASP A 13 -4.02 4.54 -2.94
C ASP A 13 -3.44 5.63 -3.85
N HIS A 14 -3.91 5.68 -5.09
CA HIS A 14 -3.39 6.59 -6.10
C HIS A 14 -3.58 8.07 -5.74
N LYS A 15 -4.70 8.43 -5.11
CA LYS A 15 -5.04 9.82 -4.79
C LYS A 15 -4.35 10.29 -3.52
N THR A 16 -4.49 9.55 -2.44
CA THR A 16 -3.99 9.94 -1.11
C THR A 16 -2.54 9.54 -0.89
N LYS A 17 -1.99 8.65 -1.73
CA LYS A 17 -0.65 8.04 -1.56
C LYS A 17 -0.53 7.22 -0.26
N PHE A 18 -1.66 6.92 0.39
CA PHE A 18 -1.70 6.10 1.60
C PHE A 18 -1.44 4.64 1.28
N ILE A 19 -0.52 4.01 2.02
CA ILE A 19 -0.24 2.58 1.91
C ILE A 19 -1.24 1.84 2.78
N THR A 20 -2.20 1.17 2.15
CA THR A 20 -3.32 0.50 2.80
C THR A 20 -2.96 -0.86 3.37
N ALA A 21 -2.03 -1.56 2.73
CA ALA A 21 -1.51 -2.84 3.20
C ALA A 21 -0.05 -3.03 2.81
N HIS A 22 0.65 -3.83 3.60
CA HIS A 22 2.04 -4.21 3.42
C HIS A 22 2.25 -5.63 3.91
N LEU A 23 3.02 -6.41 3.18
CA LEU A 23 3.42 -7.75 3.57
C LEU A 23 4.80 -8.09 3.01
N LEU A 24 5.77 -8.36 3.89
CA LEU A 24 7.06 -8.91 3.49
C LEU A 24 6.95 -10.44 3.38
N VAL A 25 7.47 -11.03 2.31
CA VAL A 25 7.40 -12.46 2.07
C VAL A 25 8.69 -12.98 1.42
N GLU A 26 9.09 -14.20 1.76
CA GLU A 26 10.20 -14.87 1.10
C GLU A 26 9.83 -15.33 -0.33
N LYS A 27 8.58 -15.74 -0.53
CA LYS A 27 8.08 -16.20 -1.82
C LYS A 27 6.66 -15.66 -2.09
N ARG A 28 6.42 -15.19 -3.31
CA ARG A 28 5.09 -14.73 -3.75
C ARG A 28 4.16 -15.90 -4.11
N THR A 29 3.79 -16.71 -3.12
CA THR A 29 2.88 -17.84 -3.29
C THR A 29 1.42 -17.36 -3.46
N LYS A 30 0.53 -18.24 -3.95
CA LYS A 30 -0.93 -17.99 -4.02
C LYS A 30 -1.50 -17.62 -2.64
N TYR A 31 -1.05 -18.30 -1.59
CA TYR A 31 -1.48 -18.05 -0.21
C TYR A 31 -1.04 -16.67 0.26
N LYS A 32 0.22 -16.28 0.06
CA LYS A 32 0.73 -14.97 0.48
C LYS A 32 0.09 -13.82 -0.31
N CYS A 33 -0.22 -14.00 -1.59
CA CYS A 33 -1.00 -13.03 -2.35
C CYS A 33 -2.44 -12.89 -1.81
N TYR A 34 -3.06 -13.99 -1.39
CA TYR A 34 -4.38 -13.96 -0.76
C TYR A 34 -4.34 -13.26 0.59
N GLU A 35 -3.39 -13.58 1.46
CA GLU A 35 -3.19 -12.95 2.76
C GLU A 35 -3.00 -11.43 2.62
N PHE A 36 -2.12 -11.01 1.71
CA PHE A 36 -1.91 -9.59 1.40
C PHE A 36 -3.18 -8.88 0.92
N LEU A 37 -3.89 -9.45 -0.05
CA LEU A 37 -5.12 -8.85 -0.57
C LEU A 37 -6.27 -8.90 0.44
N LYS A 38 -6.27 -9.85 1.38
CA LYS A 38 -7.19 -9.85 2.51
C LYS A 38 -6.95 -8.65 3.42
N GLN A 39 -5.71 -8.32 3.77
CA GLN A 39 -5.39 -7.10 4.52
C GLN A 39 -5.91 -5.84 3.80
N VAL A 40 -5.72 -5.77 2.47
CA VAL A 40 -6.26 -4.65 1.66
C VAL A 40 -7.78 -4.58 1.78
N LYS A 41 -8.46 -5.73 1.68
CA LYS A 41 -9.92 -5.81 1.83
C LYS A 41 -10.37 -5.34 3.20
N ASP A 42 -9.76 -5.84 4.25
CA ASP A 42 -10.12 -5.51 5.64
C ASP A 42 -9.94 -3.99 5.91
N THR A 43 -8.92 -3.38 5.32
CA THR A 43 -8.68 -1.93 5.45
C THR A 43 -9.66 -1.07 4.63
N CYS A 44 -10.06 -1.51 3.43
CA CYS A 44 -10.76 -0.68 2.44
C CYS A 44 -12.18 -1.15 2.10
N LEU A 45 -12.71 -2.16 2.80
CA LEU A 45 -13.98 -2.80 2.42
C LEU A 45 -15.15 -1.82 2.29
N ASN A 46 -15.29 -0.90 3.24
CA ASN A 46 -16.37 0.08 3.23
C ASN A 46 -16.32 1.00 2.00
N GLN A 47 -15.14 1.46 1.61
CA GLN A 47 -14.95 2.30 0.42
C GLN A 47 -15.24 1.51 -0.87
N ILE A 48 -14.83 0.24 -0.91
CA ILE A 48 -15.07 -0.66 -2.05
C ILE A 48 -16.57 -0.88 -2.23
N LEU A 49 -17.29 -1.22 -1.14
CA LEU A 49 -18.73 -1.45 -1.16
C LEU A 49 -19.50 -0.19 -1.51
N THR A 50 -19.13 0.97 -0.97
CA THR A 50 -19.75 2.26 -1.33
C THR A 50 -19.69 2.49 -2.84
N LYS A 51 -18.54 2.27 -3.48
CA LYS A 51 -18.41 2.42 -4.93
C LYS A 51 -19.18 1.37 -5.72
N TYR A 52 -19.23 0.15 -5.22
CA TYR A 52 -20.03 -0.93 -5.81
C TYR A 52 -21.52 -0.62 -5.78
N TYR A 53 -22.05 -0.13 -4.66
CA TYR A 53 -23.47 0.24 -4.55
C TYR A 53 -23.84 1.43 -5.43
N ILE A 54 -22.96 2.42 -5.59
CA ILE A 54 -23.17 3.51 -6.56
C ILE A 54 -23.37 2.94 -7.96
N LYS A 55 -22.56 1.97 -8.39
CA LYS A 55 -22.75 1.29 -9.67
C LYS A 55 -24.10 0.57 -9.74
N LYS A 56 -24.42 -0.22 -8.71
CA LYS A 56 -25.66 -1.02 -8.66
C LYS A 56 -26.92 -0.16 -8.79
N PHE A 57 -26.97 0.99 -8.10
CA PHE A 57 -28.16 1.82 -8.07
C PHE A 57 -28.22 2.92 -9.15
N ARG A 58 -27.08 3.39 -9.63
CA ARG A 58 -26.99 4.51 -10.59
C ARG A 58 -26.56 4.10 -12.00
N GLY A 59 -26.25 2.85 -12.23
CA GLY A 59 -25.78 2.32 -13.52
C GLY A 59 -24.39 2.78 -13.95
N VAL A 60 -23.77 3.71 -13.21
CA VAL A 60 -22.44 4.25 -13.54
C VAL A 60 -21.36 3.40 -12.88
N ASP A 61 -20.47 2.80 -13.68
CA ASP A 61 -19.36 2.00 -13.14
C ASP A 61 -18.30 2.88 -12.50
N LYS A 62 -18.39 3.01 -11.18
CA LYS A 62 -17.42 3.71 -10.31
C LYS A 62 -16.69 2.74 -9.36
N ARG A 63 -16.69 1.45 -9.67
CA ARG A 63 -15.96 0.47 -8.85
C ARG A 63 -14.51 0.86 -8.71
N ILE A 64 -13.91 0.47 -7.58
CA ILE A 64 -12.47 0.67 -7.37
C ILE A 64 -11.70 -0.23 -8.33
N VAL A 65 -10.72 0.35 -9.00
CA VAL A 65 -9.80 -0.34 -9.90
C VAL A 65 -8.48 -0.57 -9.17
N PHE A 66 -8.09 -1.82 -9.06
CA PHE A 66 -6.77 -2.24 -8.60
C PHE A 66 -5.86 -2.42 -9.79
N VAL A 67 -4.67 -1.83 -9.74
CA VAL A 67 -3.67 -1.95 -10.80
C VAL A 67 -2.46 -2.70 -10.23
N CYS A 68 -2.03 -3.76 -10.90
CA CYS A 68 -0.85 -4.54 -10.51
C CYS A 68 -0.06 -5.00 -11.75
N ASP A 69 1.12 -5.58 -11.53
CA ASP A 69 1.86 -6.31 -12.56
C ASP A 69 1.10 -7.58 -13.01
N LYS A 70 1.51 -8.17 -14.14
CA LYS A 70 0.89 -9.38 -14.70
C LYS A 70 1.28 -10.65 -13.93
N PHE A 71 1.13 -10.64 -12.60
CA PHE A 71 1.40 -11.81 -11.78
C PHE A 71 0.12 -12.59 -11.51
N GLU A 72 0.02 -13.81 -12.05
CA GLU A 72 -1.23 -14.60 -12.07
C GLU A 72 -1.76 -14.93 -10.67
N ASN A 73 -0.89 -15.07 -9.67
CA ASN A 73 -1.32 -15.32 -8.29
C ASN A 73 -2.17 -14.17 -7.72
N TYR A 74 -1.96 -12.92 -8.17
CA TYR A 74 -2.83 -11.80 -7.79
C TYR A 74 -4.22 -11.95 -8.39
N ARG A 75 -4.35 -12.37 -9.65
CA ARG A 75 -5.65 -12.57 -10.30
C ARG A 75 -6.49 -13.60 -9.54
N ASN A 76 -5.90 -14.73 -9.19
CA ASN A 76 -6.59 -15.79 -8.47
C ASN A 76 -7.04 -15.35 -7.08
N ALA A 77 -6.17 -14.68 -6.32
CA ALA A 77 -6.47 -14.15 -5.01
C ALA A 77 -7.53 -13.03 -5.08
N PHE A 78 -7.40 -12.13 -6.06
CA PHE A 78 -8.34 -11.04 -6.28
C PHE A 78 -9.75 -11.54 -6.57
N ASN A 79 -9.89 -12.51 -7.47
CA ASN A 79 -11.19 -13.08 -7.81
C ASN A 79 -11.89 -13.73 -6.60
N LYS A 80 -11.14 -14.34 -5.69
CA LYS A 80 -11.71 -14.89 -4.45
C LYS A 80 -12.22 -13.81 -3.49
N LEU A 81 -11.53 -12.66 -3.40
CA LEU A 81 -11.81 -11.63 -2.40
C LEU A 81 -12.72 -10.51 -2.90
N PHE A 82 -12.62 -10.16 -4.17
CA PHE A 82 -13.22 -8.94 -4.73
C PHE A 82 -14.13 -9.21 -5.93
N TYR A 83 -14.53 -10.46 -6.16
CA TYR A 83 -15.37 -10.83 -7.30
C TYR A 83 -16.58 -9.89 -7.43
N ARG A 84 -16.72 -9.26 -8.61
CA ARG A 84 -17.78 -8.29 -8.97
C ARG A 84 -17.79 -6.97 -8.18
N ILE A 85 -17.18 -6.86 -6.99
CA ILE A 85 -17.23 -5.64 -6.16
C ILE A 85 -16.12 -4.64 -6.51
N ALA A 86 -15.04 -5.10 -7.11
CA ALA A 86 -13.93 -4.28 -7.59
C ALA A 86 -13.44 -4.77 -8.97
N VAL A 87 -12.51 -4.05 -9.57
CA VAL A 87 -11.92 -4.38 -10.88
C VAL A 87 -10.43 -4.57 -10.73
N LEU A 88 -9.88 -5.63 -11.31
CA LEU A 88 -8.43 -5.82 -11.44
C LEU A 88 -7.99 -5.48 -12.86
N GLN A 89 -7.02 -4.61 -12.98
CA GLN A 89 -6.39 -4.24 -14.23
C GLN A 89 -4.88 -4.46 -14.14
N PHE A 90 -4.30 -5.04 -15.15
CA PHE A 90 -2.85 -5.11 -15.25
C PHE A 90 -2.29 -3.78 -15.75
N GLY A 91 -1.33 -3.22 -15.01
CA GLY A 91 -0.67 -1.98 -15.35
C GLY A 91 0.09 -2.06 -16.66
N VAL A 92 0.17 -0.96 -17.36
CA VAL A 92 0.83 -0.85 -18.66
C VAL A 92 2.11 -0.03 -18.48
N PRO A 93 3.23 -0.45 -19.08
CA PRO A 93 4.46 0.32 -19.07
C PRO A 93 4.25 1.77 -19.52
N ILE A 94 4.97 2.73 -18.94
CA ILE A 94 4.88 4.17 -19.26
C ILE A 94 5.01 4.44 -20.77
N LYS A 95 5.88 3.71 -21.44
CA LYS A 95 6.06 3.81 -22.91
C LYS A 95 4.80 3.52 -23.73
N CYS A 96 3.82 2.84 -23.13
CA CYS A 96 2.54 2.52 -23.79
C CYS A 96 1.42 3.52 -23.48
N ARG A 97 1.68 4.60 -22.72
CA ARG A 97 0.69 5.65 -22.39
C ARG A 97 0.06 6.30 -23.64
N LYS A 98 0.82 6.40 -24.72
CA LYS A 98 0.31 6.94 -26.00
C LYS A 98 -0.94 6.22 -26.52
N TYR A 99 -1.28 5.08 -25.99
CA TYR A 99 -2.48 4.31 -26.34
C TYR A 99 -3.67 4.57 -25.38
N GLY A 100 -3.66 5.67 -24.62
CA GLY A 100 -4.80 6.11 -23.81
C GLY A 100 -5.02 5.29 -22.51
N LEU A 101 -4.03 4.56 -22.04
CA LEU A 101 -4.14 3.77 -20.83
C LEU A 101 -3.81 4.62 -19.58
N GLU A 102 -4.85 4.96 -18.82
CA GLU A 102 -4.75 5.88 -17.68
C GLU A 102 -4.13 5.24 -16.42
N HIS A 103 -4.22 3.92 -16.27
CA HIS A 103 -3.81 3.22 -15.07
C HIS A 103 -2.39 2.63 -15.19
N ASN A 104 -1.54 2.96 -14.23
CA ASN A 104 -0.15 2.50 -14.17
C ASN A 104 0.32 2.28 -12.73
N ASN A 105 1.43 1.56 -12.57
CA ASN A 105 2.03 1.24 -11.27
C ASN A 105 2.97 2.35 -10.73
N ASN A 106 3.06 3.52 -11.37
CA ASN A 106 4.01 4.57 -11.00
C ASN A 106 4.03 4.96 -9.52
N PRO A 107 2.87 5.08 -8.80
CA PRO A 107 2.91 5.44 -7.39
C PRO A 107 3.66 4.43 -6.54
N ILE A 108 3.41 3.13 -6.78
CA ILE A 108 4.05 2.06 -6.02
C ILE A 108 5.53 1.89 -6.43
N GLU A 109 5.84 2.03 -7.72
CA GLU A 109 7.23 1.98 -8.20
C GLU A 109 8.09 3.09 -7.60
N ARG A 110 7.54 4.32 -7.48
CA ARG A 110 8.22 5.44 -6.81
C ARG A 110 8.41 5.19 -5.32
N TYR A 111 7.42 4.62 -4.65
CA TYR A 111 7.56 4.25 -3.24
C TYR A 111 8.65 3.19 -3.06
N ASN A 112 8.59 2.12 -3.85
CA ASN A 112 9.58 1.04 -3.81
C ASN A 112 11.00 1.54 -4.17
N GLY A 113 11.13 2.50 -5.10
CA GLY A 113 12.39 3.16 -5.42
C GLY A 113 13.01 3.86 -4.21
N LYS A 114 12.23 4.71 -3.54
CA LYS A 114 12.66 5.39 -2.30
C LYS A 114 13.03 4.42 -1.20
N LEU A 115 12.32 3.31 -1.08
CA LEU A 115 12.60 2.26 -0.11
C LEU A 115 13.93 1.57 -0.41
N LYS A 116 14.16 1.17 -1.67
CA LYS A 116 15.44 0.59 -2.13
C LYS A 116 16.62 1.50 -1.86
N ASP A 117 16.50 2.80 -2.09
CA ASP A 117 17.56 3.77 -1.82
C ASP A 117 17.90 3.82 -0.33
N ARG A 118 16.94 3.68 0.55
CA ARG A 118 17.18 3.60 2.01
C ARG A 118 17.83 2.27 2.42
N ILE A 119 17.44 1.17 1.80
CA ILE A 119 18.04 -0.14 2.08
C ILE A 119 19.51 -0.19 1.63
N LYS A 120 19.86 0.45 0.50
CA LYS A 120 21.27 0.53 0.03
C LYS A 120 22.21 1.15 1.04
N ILE A 121 21.72 2.05 1.90
CA ILE A 121 22.52 2.69 2.95
C ILE A 121 22.85 1.71 4.09
N LEU A 122 22.05 0.66 4.26
CA LEU A 122 22.30 -0.38 5.24
C LEU A 122 23.41 -1.30 4.73
N ARG A 123 24.63 -1.06 5.19
CA ARG A 123 25.79 -1.91 4.86
C ARG A 123 25.53 -3.35 5.33
N GLY A 124 25.52 -4.30 4.39
CA GLY A 124 25.31 -5.71 4.70
C GLY A 124 23.85 -6.19 4.68
N GLY A 125 22.87 -5.29 4.47
CA GLY A 125 21.44 -5.64 4.45
C GLY A 125 20.86 -5.88 5.85
N PHE A 126 19.77 -6.63 5.92
CA PHE A 126 19.14 -6.99 7.20
C PHE A 126 19.76 -8.28 7.77
N GLY A 127 19.98 -8.32 9.09
CA GLY A 127 20.51 -9.49 9.78
C GLY A 127 19.51 -10.64 9.92
N SER A 128 18.19 -10.33 9.88
CA SER A 128 17.10 -11.30 9.96
C SER A 128 15.89 -10.86 9.17
N PHE A 129 14.95 -11.79 8.93
CA PHE A 129 13.67 -11.51 8.28
C PHE A 129 12.81 -10.58 9.15
N GLU A 130 12.76 -10.82 10.45
CA GLU A 130 12.02 -10.01 11.44
C GLU A 130 12.55 -8.56 11.47
N GLY A 131 13.86 -8.38 11.40
CA GLY A 131 14.49 -7.05 11.31
C GLY A 131 14.10 -6.32 10.03
N ALA A 132 14.04 -7.03 8.91
CA ALA A 132 13.58 -6.50 7.64
C ALA A 132 12.09 -6.11 7.71
N GLU A 133 11.24 -6.97 8.27
CA GLU A 133 9.80 -6.73 8.41
C GLU A 133 9.53 -5.53 9.32
N ALA A 134 10.19 -5.44 10.48
CA ALA A 134 10.09 -4.30 11.39
C ALA A 134 10.48 -2.99 10.71
N PHE A 135 11.59 -3.00 9.94
CA PHE A 135 12.02 -1.83 9.16
C PHE A 135 10.97 -1.41 8.12
N MET A 136 10.42 -2.37 7.36
CA MET A 136 9.42 -2.09 6.33
C MET A 136 8.13 -1.53 6.96
N ASN A 137 7.68 -2.12 8.07
CA ASN A 137 6.52 -1.63 8.83
C ASN A 137 6.75 -0.20 9.34
N LEU A 138 7.92 0.08 9.92
CA LEU A 138 8.27 1.43 10.36
C LEU A 138 8.29 2.43 9.18
N ARG A 139 8.84 2.04 8.03
CA ARG A 139 8.86 2.88 6.83
C ARG A 139 7.47 3.19 6.30
N ARG A 140 6.56 2.22 6.32
CA ARG A 140 5.15 2.43 5.99
C ARG A 140 4.48 3.44 6.92
N VAL A 141 4.70 3.29 8.23
CA VAL A 141 4.13 4.19 9.24
C VAL A 141 4.67 5.62 9.04
N ILE A 142 5.99 5.78 8.89
CA ILE A 142 6.62 7.08 8.62
C ILE A 142 6.08 7.69 7.32
N HIS A 143 5.94 6.90 6.25
CA HIS A 143 5.38 7.37 4.98
C HIS A 143 3.95 7.88 5.15
N ASN A 144 3.11 7.12 5.83
CA ASN A 144 1.70 7.44 5.96
C ASN A 144 1.43 8.64 6.90
N PHE A 145 2.12 8.71 8.03
CA PHE A 145 1.74 9.61 9.12
C PHE A 145 2.72 10.77 9.37
N VAL A 146 3.98 10.63 8.95
CA VAL A 146 5.03 11.59 9.29
C VAL A 146 5.47 12.41 8.09
N ASN A 147 5.76 11.77 6.96
CA ASN A 147 6.37 12.44 5.82
C ASN A 147 5.34 13.26 5.03
N PRO A 148 5.55 14.58 4.87
CA PRO A 148 4.75 15.39 3.97
C PRO A 148 5.02 14.99 2.52
N HIS A 149 3.99 15.04 1.68
CA HIS A 149 4.12 14.68 0.28
C HIS A 149 3.87 15.91 -0.61
N GLN A 150 4.82 16.21 -1.51
CA GLN A 150 4.73 17.40 -2.37
C GLN A 150 3.44 17.43 -3.20
N GLN A 151 3.05 16.30 -3.82
CA GLN A 151 1.81 16.20 -4.61
C GLN A 151 0.53 16.34 -3.77
N LEU A 152 0.64 16.25 -2.43
CA LEU A 152 -0.45 16.42 -1.48
C LEU A 152 -0.41 17.80 -0.81
N LYS A 153 0.26 18.77 -1.43
CA LYS A 153 0.39 20.15 -0.93
C LYS A 153 0.98 20.21 0.49
N GLY A 154 1.97 19.36 0.77
CA GLY A 154 2.63 19.29 2.07
C GLY A 154 1.88 18.49 3.15
N LYS A 155 0.70 17.93 2.84
CA LYS A 155 0.00 17.01 3.75
C LYS A 155 0.64 15.64 3.74
N THR A 156 0.44 14.88 4.83
CA THR A 156 0.77 13.46 4.84
C THR A 156 -0.29 12.65 4.10
N PRO A 157 0.04 11.42 3.64
CA PRO A 157 -0.95 10.50 3.10
C PRO A 157 -2.13 10.25 4.03
N ALA A 158 -1.90 10.08 5.33
CA ALA A 158 -2.95 9.86 6.33
C ALA A 158 -3.91 11.06 6.43
N GLU A 159 -3.39 12.28 6.53
CA GLU A 159 -4.21 13.50 6.54
C GLU A 159 -5.08 13.61 5.27
N THR A 160 -4.51 13.26 4.12
CA THR A 160 -5.24 13.28 2.84
C THR A 160 -6.28 12.17 2.75
N ALA A 161 -6.04 11.03 3.39
CA ALA A 161 -6.99 9.93 3.50
C ALA A 161 -8.10 10.18 4.54
N GLY A 162 -8.06 11.33 5.24
CA GLY A 162 -9.04 11.68 6.26
C GLY A 162 -8.77 11.09 7.64
N ILE A 163 -7.61 10.45 7.82
CA ILE A 163 -7.16 9.91 9.11
C ILE A 163 -6.50 11.06 9.88
N LYS A 164 -7.21 11.59 10.87
CA LYS A 164 -6.76 12.71 11.67
C LYS A 164 -6.22 12.20 13.00
N LEU A 165 -4.90 12.20 13.14
CA LEU A 165 -4.19 12.08 14.41
C LEU A 165 -3.60 13.46 14.72
N ASP A 166 -3.87 14.00 15.90
CA ASP A 166 -3.27 15.26 16.34
C ASP A 166 -1.82 15.00 16.78
N LEU A 167 -0.92 14.98 15.79
CA LEU A 167 0.50 14.72 16.01
C LEU A 167 1.32 16.00 16.24
N GLY A 168 0.70 17.18 16.16
CA GLY A 168 1.38 18.46 16.27
C GLY A 168 2.38 18.72 15.12
N ARG A 169 3.26 19.71 15.33
CA ARG A 169 4.28 20.09 14.33
C ARG A 169 5.36 19.03 14.17
N MET A 170 5.79 18.41 15.25
CA MET A 170 6.80 17.34 15.26
C MET A 170 6.13 15.97 15.14
N LYS A 171 5.64 15.65 13.94
CA LYS A 171 4.78 14.47 13.69
C LYS A 171 5.37 13.15 14.18
N LEU A 172 6.68 12.92 14.03
CA LEU A 172 7.32 11.70 14.52
C LEU A 172 7.24 11.61 16.06
N TYR A 173 7.55 12.68 16.75
CA TYR A 173 7.47 12.71 18.20
C TYR A 173 6.02 12.59 18.70
N GLY A 174 5.09 13.27 18.03
CA GLY A 174 3.66 13.14 18.31
C GLY A 174 3.15 11.71 18.12
N LEU A 175 3.62 11.03 17.07
CA LEU A 175 3.26 9.64 16.80
C LEU A 175 3.80 8.69 17.88
N ILE A 176 5.05 8.86 18.32
CA ILE A 176 5.64 8.08 19.41
C ILE A 176 4.82 8.27 20.70
N LYS A 177 4.47 9.51 21.06
CA LYS A 177 3.61 9.79 22.21
C LYS A 177 2.21 9.14 22.06
N TYR A 178 1.62 9.23 20.88
CA TYR A 178 0.32 8.62 20.60
C TYR A 178 0.37 7.11 20.81
N CYS A 179 1.38 6.43 20.26
CA CYS A 179 1.56 5.00 20.46
C CYS A 179 1.78 4.65 21.93
N ALA A 180 2.64 5.37 22.65
CA ALA A 180 2.91 5.11 24.07
C ALA A 180 1.66 5.27 24.96
N LYS A 181 0.77 6.21 24.62
CA LYS A 181 -0.51 6.38 25.33
C LYS A 181 -1.48 5.22 25.13
N ASN A 182 -1.49 4.64 23.91
CA ASN A 182 -2.47 3.61 23.54
C ASN A 182 -1.91 2.18 23.64
N SER A 183 -0.66 2.01 24.07
CA SER A 183 -0.05 0.69 24.32
C SER A 183 -0.21 0.19 25.77
N GLY A 184 -0.93 0.92 26.61
CA GLY A 184 -1.11 0.62 28.04
C GLY A 184 -2.45 -0.01 28.41
N ASP A 185 -3.31 -0.31 27.43
CA ASP A 185 -4.68 -0.80 27.66
C ASP A 185 -4.89 -2.26 27.21
N ASP A 186 -3.81 -3.07 27.11
CA ASP A 186 -3.87 -4.53 26.87
C ASP A 186 -3.48 -5.34 28.12
#